data_4bf8126f02eb88a66a2f999c9ea26dab
#
_entry.id   4bf8126f02eb88a66a2f999c9ea26dab
#
_cell.length_a   1.000
_cell.length_b   1.000
_cell.length_c   1.000
_cell.angle_alpha   90.00
_cell.angle_beta   90.00
_cell.angle_gamma   90.00
#
_symmetry.space_group_name_H-M   'P 1'
#
loop_
_entity.id
_entity.type
_entity.pdbx_description
1 polymer ?
#
loop_
_entity_poly.entity_id
_entity_poly.type
_entity_poly.pdbx_seq_one_letter_code
_entity_poly.pdbx_strand_id
1 'polypeptide(L)'
;MIELKNITKTLKGNTVIDNVSLEFDKGKIYLLQGHNGSGKTMLLRLLCGLITPTKGVINKKDYTYGVIIETPSFIEHETARQNLKFLASIQKKIGMSEIESSIAKVNLTNAIDVKVKKYSLGMKQRLAFCQAIMEDPDVLLLDEPFNALDNKHFDLIIEMITSMKDDKIIVIAAHGIDAKQYPIFDQIITMENGVIENVESTE
;
A
#
# COMPACT_ATOMS: atom_id res chain seq x y z
N MET A 1 -12.38 10.09 -5.47
CA MET A 1 -11.95 10.89 -4.31
C MET A 1 -12.33 10.16 -3.01
N ILE A 2 -11.42 10.09 -2.07
CA ILE A 2 -11.64 9.69 -0.67
C ILE A 2 -11.40 10.94 0.18
N GLU A 3 -12.35 11.28 1.05
CA GLU A 3 -12.28 12.48 1.89
C GLU A 3 -12.36 12.10 3.37
N LEU A 4 -11.38 12.54 4.14
CA LEU A 4 -11.33 12.41 5.59
C LEU A 4 -11.70 13.76 6.22
N LYS A 5 -12.70 13.78 7.13
CA LYS A 5 -13.15 14.98 7.85
C LYS A 5 -12.98 14.81 9.34
N ASN A 6 -12.05 15.56 9.93
CA ASN A 6 -11.80 15.65 11.37
C ASN A 6 -11.64 14.26 12.03
N ILE A 7 -10.87 13.39 11.38
CA ILE A 7 -10.68 12.00 11.82
C ILE A 7 -9.84 11.97 13.09
N THR A 8 -10.42 11.37 14.13
CA THR A 8 -9.70 11.04 15.36
C THR A 8 -9.83 9.55 15.62
N LYS A 9 -8.72 8.88 15.97
CA LYS A 9 -8.69 7.48 16.39
C LYS A 9 -8.02 7.35 17.75
N THR A 10 -8.75 6.80 18.71
CA THR A 10 -8.24 6.47 20.04
C THR A 10 -8.21 4.96 20.21
N LEU A 11 -7.10 4.42 20.71
CA LEU A 11 -6.90 3.01 21.03
C LEU A 11 -6.46 2.88 22.50
N LYS A 12 -7.18 2.11 23.29
CA LYS A 12 -6.86 1.85 24.71
C LYS A 12 -6.58 3.15 25.49
N GLY A 13 -7.33 4.22 25.23
CA GLY A 13 -7.18 5.52 25.87
C GLY A 13 -6.15 6.47 25.23
N ASN A 14 -5.30 5.99 24.33
CA ASN A 14 -4.31 6.82 23.63
C ASN A 14 -4.83 7.26 22.26
N THR A 15 -4.77 8.55 21.97
CA THR A 15 -5.10 9.10 20.66
C THR A 15 -3.91 8.85 19.71
N VAL A 16 -4.14 8.08 18.65
CA VAL A 16 -3.13 7.67 17.67
C VAL A 16 -3.28 8.39 16.34
N ILE A 17 -4.46 8.96 16.06
CA ILE A 17 -4.73 9.93 14.99
C ILE A 17 -5.57 11.02 15.62
N ASP A 18 -5.21 12.27 15.41
CA ASP A 18 -5.90 13.41 16.02
C ASP A 18 -6.28 14.46 14.99
N ASN A 19 -7.59 14.64 14.81
CA ASN A 19 -8.22 15.68 14.01
C ASN A 19 -7.67 15.80 12.57
N VAL A 20 -7.42 14.67 11.89
CA VAL A 20 -6.87 14.63 10.52
C VAL A 20 -7.97 14.86 9.50
N SER A 21 -7.73 15.80 8.58
CA SER A 21 -8.57 16.05 7.39
C SER A 21 -7.69 16.03 6.15
N LEU A 22 -8.01 15.17 5.18
CA LEU A 22 -7.26 14.95 3.94
C LEU A 22 -8.19 14.53 2.80
N GLU A 23 -7.76 14.78 1.58
CA GLU A 23 -8.42 14.33 0.36
C GLU A 23 -7.46 13.54 -0.52
N PHE A 24 -7.95 12.45 -1.12
CA PHE A 24 -7.19 11.60 -2.04
C PHE A 24 -7.96 11.43 -3.34
N ASP A 25 -7.40 11.93 -4.43
CA ASP A 25 -7.99 11.88 -5.76
C ASP A 25 -7.41 10.76 -6.61
N LYS A 26 -8.18 10.29 -7.60
CA LYS A 26 -7.65 9.41 -8.66
C LYS A 26 -6.61 10.16 -9.51
N GLY A 27 -5.68 9.43 -10.05
CA GLY A 27 -4.60 9.98 -10.87
C GLY A 27 -3.47 10.62 -10.05
N LYS A 28 -3.42 10.36 -8.73
CA LYS A 28 -2.40 10.92 -7.86
C LYS A 28 -1.71 9.85 -7.01
N ILE A 29 -0.43 10.08 -6.76
CA ILE A 29 0.42 9.30 -5.86
C ILE A 29 0.75 10.18 -4.66
N TYR A 30 0.37 9.72 -3.48
CA TYR A 30 0.59 10.40 -2.20
C TYR A 30 1.69 9.70 -1.40
N LEU A 31 2.63 10.47 -0.88
CA LEU A 31 3.62 9.99 0.08
C LEU A 31 3.23 10.42 1.49
N LEU A 32 2.96 9.46 2.36
CA LEU A 32 2.87 9.67 3.80
C LEU A 32 4.25 9.47 4.41
N GLN A 33 4.88 10.51 4.90
CA GLN A 33 6.17 10.43 5.58
C GLN A 33 6.09 10.86 7.04
N GLY A 34 7.05 10.40 7.83
CA GLY A 34 7.15 10.66 9.27
C GLY A 34 7.90 9.53 9.96
N HIS A 35 8.33 9.75 11.19
CA HIS A 35 9.06 8.75 11.96
C HIS A 35 8.18 7.51 12.28
N ASN A 36 8.81 6.43 12.78
CA ASN A 36 8.08 5.25 13.24
C ASN A 36 7.19 5.62 14.42
N GLY A 37 5.91 5.21 14.35
CA GLY A 37 4.91 5.58 15.35
C GLY A 37 4.18 6.90 15.08
N SER A 38 4.48 7.64 14.01
CA SER A 38 3.81 8.90 13.66
C SER A 38 2.32 8.75 13.27
N GLY A 39 1.82 7.51 13.05
CA GLY A 39 0.41 7.25 12.72
C GLY A 39 0.15 6.80 11.28
N LYS A 40 1.17 6.72 10.38
CA LYS A 40 1.02 6.36 8.96
C LYS A 40 0.23 5.06 8.73
N THR A 41 0.69 3.96 9.34
CA THR A 41 0.00 2.66 9.26
C THR A 41 -1.44 2.74 9.76
N MET A 42 -1.69 3.51 10.82
CA MET A 42 -3.03 3.70 11.37
C MET A 42 -3.94 4.44 10.39
N LEU A 43 -3.41 5.46 9.71
CA LEU A 43 -4.13 6.18 8.67
C LEU A 43 -4.47 5.27 7.48
N LEU A 44 -3.54 4.43 7.02
CA LEU A 44 -3.80 3.44 5.96
C LEU A 44 -4.91 2.45 6.36
N ARG A 45 -4.91 1.96 7.60
CA ARG A 45 -5.96 1.07 8.13
C ARG A 45 -7.34 1.72 8.17
N LEU A 46 -7.41 3.02 8.48
CA LEU A 46 -8.64 3.80 8.42
C LEU A 46 -9.14 3.96 6.98
N LEU A 47 -8.24 4.26 6.04
CA LEU A 47 -8.57 4.43 4.62
C LEU A 47 -9.17 3.17 4.00
N CYS A 48 -8.61 1.99 4.23
CA CYS A 48 -9.16 0.73 3.72
C CYS A 48 -10.35 0.20 4.52
N GLY A 49 -10.64 0.78 5.69
CA GLY A 49 -11.78 0.36 6.53
C GLY A 49 -11.48 -0.85 7.42
N LEU A 50 -10.21 -1.25 7.59
CA LEU A 50 -9.82 -2.28 8.56
C LEU A 50 -10.14 -1.87 10.01
N ILE A 51 -10.16 -0.56 10.26
CA ILE A 51 -10.61 0.03 11.52
C ILE A 51 -11.51 1.22 11.23
N THR A 52 -12.39 1.55 12.18
CA THR A 52 -13.27 2.72 12.10
C THR A 52 -12.71 3.88 12.93
N PRO A 53 -12.91 5.14 12.53
CA PRO A 53 -12.53 6.29 13.35
C PRO A 53 -13.35 6.34 14.65
N THR A 54 -12.79 6.96 15.69
CA THR A 54 -13.50 7.24 16.95
C THR A 54 -14.37 8.50 16.80
N LYS A 55 -13.88 9.48 16.00
CA LYS A 55 -14.62 10.71 15.63
C LYS A 55 -14.31 11.04 14.18
N GLY A 56 -15.16 11.88 13.58
CA GLY A 56 -15.04 12.30 12.18
C GLY A 56 -15.69 11.32 11.21
N VAL A 57 -15.59 11.60 9.92
CA VAL A 57 -16.24 10.85 8.85
C VAL A 57 -15.26 10.62 7.70
N ILE A 58 -15.27 9.41 7.15
CA ILE A 58 -14.57 9.07 5.92
C ILE A 58 -15.62 8.92 4.81
N ASN A 59 -15.61 9.84 3.87
CA ASN A 59 -16.47 9.83 2.69
C ASN A 59 -15.71 9.16 1.54
N LYS A 60 -16.22 8.05 1.04
CA LYS A 60 -15.63 7.32 -0.09
C LYS A 60 -16.70 6.57 -0.88
N LYS A 61 -16.42 6.31 -2.15
CA LYS A 61 -17.21 5.39 -2.97
C LYS A 61 -16.91 3.94 -2.56
N ASP A 62 -17.65 3.02 -3.13
CA ASP A 62 -17.36 1.59 -3.02
C ASP A 62 -16.15 1.25 -3.92
N TYR A 63 -14.96 1.43 -3.37
CA TYR A 63 -13.69 1.16 -4.02
C TYR A 63 -13.17 -0.22 -3.70
N THR A 64 -12.50 -0.84 -4.67
CA THR A 64 -11.67 -2.02 -4.45
C THR A 64 -10.29 -1.60 -3.94
N TYR A 65 -9.72 -2.37 -3.01
CA TYR A 65 -8.45 -2.05 -2.35
C TYR A 65 -7.41 -3.13 -2.58
N GLY A 66 -6.22 -2.72 -3.02
CA GLY A 66 -4.99 -3.49 -2.91
C GLY A 66 -4.17 -2.94 -1.75
N VAL A 67 -3.77 -3.78 -0.82
CA VAL A 67 -3.10 -3.31 0.39
C VAL A 67 -1.84 -4.10 0.70
N ILE A 68 -0.80 -3.39 1.10
CA ILE A 68 0.33 -3.91 1.86
C ILE A 68 0.33 -3.11 3.16
N ILE A 69 -0.07 -3.72 4.26
CA ILE A 69 -0.08 -3.09 5.59
C ILE A 69 0.65 -4.04 6.54
N GLU A 70 1.72 -3.55 7.15
CA GLU A 70 2.66 -4.34 7.96
C GLU A 70 3.39 -5.42 7.15
N THR A 71 3.96 -6.41 7.84
CA THR A 71 4.70 -7.49 7.20
C THR A 71 3.73 -8.45 6.49
N PRO A 72 3.91 -8.69 5.19
CA PRO A 72 3.06 -9.61 4.44
C PRO A 72 3.12 -11.02 5.02
N SER A 73 1.95 -11.59 5.33
CA SER A 73 1.82 -12.96 5.82
C SER A 73 1.38 -13.88 4.70
N PHE A 74 2.21 -14.87 4.38
CA PHE A 74 1.92 -15.95 3.44
C PHE A 74 1.90 -17.29 4.15
N ILE A 75 1.22 -18.26 3.55
CA ILE A 75 1.30 -19.66 3.98
C ILE A 75 2.69 -20.17 3.57
N GLU A 76 3.63 -20.21 4.49
CA GLU A 76 5.06 -20.43 4.20
C GLU A 76 5.36 -21.79 3.60
N HIS A 77 4.56 -22.81 3.91
CA HIS A 77 4.74 -24.17 3.38
C HIS A 77 4.12 -24.38 1.99
N GLU A 78 3.36 -23.39 1.51
CA GLU A 78 2.79 -23.37 0.17
C GLU A 78 3.66 -22.54 -0.79
N THR A 79 3.47 -22.74 -2.12
CA THR A 79 4.15 -21.97 -3.16
C THR A 79 3.52 -20.59 -3.31
N ALA A 80 4.19 -19.66 -4.02
CA ALA A 80 3.60 -18.37 -4.37
C ALA A 80 2.32 -18.56 -5.20
N ARG A 81 2.32 -19.48 -6.17
CA ARG A 81 1.15 -19.84 -6.97
C ARG A 81 -0.04 -20.24 -6.10
N GLN A 82 0.18 -21.10 -5.11
CA GLN A 82 -0.88 -21.58 -4.21
C GLN A 82 -1.41 -20.46 -3.33
N ASN A 83 -0.53 -19.62 -2.76
CA ASN A 83 -0.92 -18.46 -1.98
C ASN A 83 -1.80 -17.48 -2.79
N LEU A 84 -1.36 -17.09 -3.98
CA LEU A 84 -2.10 -16.14 -4.81
C LEU A 84 -3.42 -16.74 -5.32
N LYS A 85 -3.44 -18.03 -5.70
CA LYS A 85 -4.65 -18.74 -6.10
C LYS A 85 -5.67 -18.80 -4.96
N PHE A 86 -5.20 -19.05 -3.73
CA PHE A 86 -6.07 -19.02 -2.56
C PHE A 86 -6.73 -17.65 -2.38
N LEU A 87 -5.95 -16.57 -2.43
CA LEU A 87 -6.45 -15.20 -2.29
C LEU A 87 -7.42 -14.82 -3.41
N ALA A 88 -7.06 -15.09 -4.67
CA ALA A 88 -7.94 -14.86 -5.82
C ALA A 88 -9.27 -15.63 -5.72
N SER A 89 -9.28 -16.80 -5.06
CA SER A 89 -10.50 -17.59 -4.86
C SER A 89 -11.53 -16.95 -3.95
N ILE A 90 -11.14 -15.97 -3.13
CA ILE A 90 -12.01 -15.26 -2.18
C ILE A 90 -13.00 -14.38 -2.95
N GLN A 91 -12.51 -13.54 -3.86
CA GLN A 91 -13.35 -12.63 -4.66
C GLN A 91 -13.78 -13.25 -6.00
N LYS A 92 -13.04 -14.23 -6.51
CA LYS A 92 -13.26 -14.91 -7.80
C LYS A 92 -13.29 -13.97 -9.00
N LYS A 93 -12.53 -12.88 -8.95
CA LYS A 93 -12.46 -11.86 -10.01
C LYS A 93 -11.45 -12.23 -11.10
N ILE A 94 -10.40 -12.95 -10.74
CA ILE A 94 -9.27 -13.27 -11.63
C ILE A 94 -8.98 -14.76 -11.64
N GLY A 95 -8.37 -15.23 -12.73
CA GLY A 95 -7.90 -16.59 -12.91
C GLY A 95 -6.38 -16.73 -12.86
N MET A 96 -5.89 -17.88 -13.32
CA MET A 96 -4.44 -18.17 -13.30
C MET A 96 -3.65 -17.28 -14.27
N SER A 97 -4.25 -16.87 -15.40
CA SER A 97 -3.61 -16.00 -16.38
C SER A 97 -3.20 -14.66 -15.78
N GLU A 98 -4.11 -14.02 -15.04
CA GLU A 98 -3.88 -12.74 -14.38
C GLU A 98 -2.86 -12.87 -13.24
N ILE A 99 -2.90 -13.98 -12.48
CA ILE A 99 -1.92 -14.29 -11.44
C ILE A 99 -0.52 -14.42 -12.06
N GLU A 100 -0.37 -15.21 -13.13
CA GLU A 100 0.92 -15.41 -13.79
C GLU A 100 1.45 -14.12 -14.43
N SER A 101 0.57 -13.33 -15.02
CA SER A 101 0.91 -11.99 -15.52
C SER A 101 1.44 -11.09 -14.40
N SER A 102 0.77 -11.06 -13.24
CA SER A 102 1.17 -10.24 -12.11
C SER A 102 2.49 -10.69 -11.48
N ILE A 103 2.72 -11.99 -11.38
CA ILE A 103 3.99 -12.58 -10.93
C ILE A 103 5.15 -12.21 -11.86
N ALA A 104 4.89 -12.22 -13.17
CA ALA A 104 5.91 -11.83 -14.16
C ALA A 104 6.32 -10.36 -13.99
N LYS A 105 5.37 -9.47 -13.75
CA LYS A 105 5.63 -8.04 -13.50
C LYS A 105 6.60 -7.80 -12.34
N VAL A 106 6.55 -8.61 -11.29
CA VAL A 106 7.43 -8.48 -10.11
C VAL A 106 8.69 -9.36 -10.19
N ASN A 107 9.02 -9.91 -11.37
CA ASN A 107 10.19 -10.76 -11.60
C ASN A 107 10.26 -11.98 -10.66
N LEU A 108 9.14 -12.69 -10.45
CA LEU A 108 9.07 -13.90 -9.64
C LEU A 108 8.63 -15.15 -10.42
N THR A 109 8.58 -15.09 -11.76
CA THR A 109 8.15 -16.22 -12.63
C THR A 109 8.92 -17.50 -12.34
N ASN A 110 10.26 -17.42 -12.23
CA ASN A 110 11.11 -18.59 -11.98
C ASN A 110 10.97 -19.15 -10.54
N ALA A 111 10.31 -18.43 -9.66
CA ALA A 111 10.12 -18.80 -8.25
C ALA A 111 8.66 -19.13 -7.91
N ILE A 112 7.72 -18.99 -8.85
CA ILE A 112 6.27 -19.11 -8.59
C ILE A 112 5.89 -20.45 -7.94
N ASP A 113 6.59 -21.53 -8.25
CA ASP A 113 6.36 -22.88 -7.72
C ASP A 113 7.33 -23.24 -6.57
N VAL A 114 8.14 -22.29 -6.10
CA VAL A 114 8.96 -22.43 -4.91
C VAL A 114 8.17 -22.07 -3.67
N LYS A 115 8.32 -22.84 -2.58
CA LYS A 115 7.65 -22.57 -1.29
C LYS A 115 8.11 -21.24 -0.71
N VAL A 116 7.17 -20.44 -0.21
CA VAL A 116 7.43 -19.07 0.27
C VAL A 116 8.41 -19.04 1.46
N LYS A 117 8.52 -20.10 2.25
CA LYS A 117 9.55 -20.21 3.30
C LYS A 117 10.99 -20.11 2.78
N LYS A 118 11.23 -20.38 1.48
CA LYS A 118 12.53 -20.27 0.84
C LYS A 118 12.78 -18.89 0.19
N TYR A 119 11.79 -18.01 0.24
CA TYR A 119 11.92 -16.66 -0.31
C TYR A 119 12.79 -15.79 0.59
N SER A 120 13.65 -14.97 -0.03
CA SER A 120 14.29 -13.87 0.68
C SER A 120 13.23 -12.83 1.10
N LEU A 121 13.60 -11.92 2.00
CA LEU A 121 12.68 -10.86 2.42
C LEU A 121 12.24 -9.99 1.23
N GLY A 122 13.17 -9.62 0.33
CA GLY A 122 12.84 -8.89 -0.89
C GLY A 122 11.94 -9.67 -1.87
N MET A 123 12.04 -11.01 -1.94
CA MET A 123 11.10 -11.83 -2.71
C MET A 123 9.71 -11.83 -2.06
N LYS A 124 9.62 -11.91 -0.74
CA LYS A 124 8.34 -11.82 -0.01
C LYS A 124 7.71 -10.45 -0.22
N GLN A 125 8.50 -9.36 -0.22
CA GLN A 125 8.01 -8.01 -0.47
C GLN A 125 7.44 -7.84 -1.88
N ARG A 126 8.15 -8.37 -2.90
CA ARG A 126 7.65 -8.37 -4.28
C ARG A 126 6.40 -9.23 -4.46
N LEU A 127 6.30 -10.36 -3.76
CA LEU A 127 5.11 -11.18 -3.76
C LEU A 127 3.92 -10.46 -3.11
N ALA A 128 4.15 -9.68 -2.05
CA ALA A 128 3.12 -8.84 -1.42
C ALA A 128 2.63 -7.75 -2.37
N PHE A 129 3.56 -7.11 -3.10
CA PHE A 129 3.18 -6.14 -4.12
C PHE A 129 2.35 -6.79 -5.24
N CYS A 130 2.77 -7.98 -5.73
CA CYS A 130 1.98 -8.76 -6.68
C CYS A 130 0.56 -9.03 -6.17
N GLN A 131 0.42 -9.48 -4.94
CA GLN A 131 -0.88 -9.71 -4.29
C GLN A 131 -1.75 -8.45 -4.26
N ALA A 132 -1.16 -7.30 -3.93
CA ALA A 132 -1.88 -6.04 -3.84
C ALA A 132 -2.42 -5.55 -5.19
N ILE A 133 -1.74 -5.86 -6.30
CA ILE A 133 -2.11 -5.35 -7.62
C ILE A 133 -2.85 -6.37 -8.53
N MET A 134 -2.82 -7.66 -8.21
CA MET A 134 -3.26 -8.73 -9.13
C MET A 134 -4.74 -8.65 -9.51
N GLU A 135 -5.59 -8.06 -8.67
CA GLU A 135 -7.04 -7.90 -8.93
C GLU A 135 -7.40 -6.51 -9.46
N ASP A 136 -6.40 -5.73 -9.89
CA ASP A 136 -6.55 -4.39 -10.45
C ASP A 136 -7.42 -3.44 -9.59
N PRO A 137 -7.00 -3.14 -8.34
CA PRO A 137 -7.80 -2.35 -7.41
C PRO A 137 -7.89 -0.88 -7.82
N ASP A 138 -8.98 -0.18 -7.37
CA ASP A 138 -9.13 1.28 -7.53
C ASP A 138 -8.19 2.09 -6.63
N VAL A 139 -7.86 1.52 -5.45
CA VAL A 139 -7.04 2.16 -4.42
C VAL A 139 -5.92 1.23 -4.01
N LEU A 140 -4.69 1.75 -4.03
CA LEU A 140 -3.50 1.02 -3.62
C LEU A 140 -2.90 1.70 -2.38
N LEU A 141 -2.86 0.97 -1.26
CA LEU A 141 -2.32 1.44 0.01
C LEU A 141 -1.10 0.60 0.39
N LEU A 142 0.06 1.23 0.43
CA LEU A 142 1.33 0.55 0.59
C LEU A 142 2.08 1.07 1.82
N ASP A 143 2.24 0.23 2.83
CA ASP A 143 3.03 0.52 4.03
C ASP A 143 4.43 -0.06 3.87
N GLU A 144 5.44 0.80 3.81
CA GLU A 144 6.85 0.45 3.64
C GLU A 144 7.12 -0.52 2.46
N PRO A 145 6.59 -0.27 1.25
CA PRO A 145 6.65 -1.24 0.14
C PRO A 145 8.06 -1.49 -0.38
N PHE A 146 9.00 -0.61 -0.08
CA PHE A 146 10.38 -0.65 -0.58
C PHE A 146 11.36 -1.35 0.38
N ASN A 147 10.91 -1.70 1.58
CA ASN A 147 11.77 -2.35 2.56
C ASN A 147 12.37 -3.65 2.01
N ALA A 148 13.68 -3.85 2.28
CA ALA A 148 14.46 -5.01 1.84
C ALA A 148 14.56 -5.23 0.32
N LEU A 149 14.23 -4.24 -0.49
CA LEU A 149 14.50 -4.25 -1.92
C LEU A 149 15.91 -3.71 -2.21
N ASP A 150 16.59 -4.32 -3.16
CA ASP A 150 17.76 -3.71 -3.80
C ASP A 150 17.32 -2.62 -4.79
N ASN A 151 18.27 -1.81 -5.26
CA ASN A 151 17.97 -0.68 -6.15
C ASN A 151 17.21 -1.11 -7.41
N LYS A 152 17.58 -2.22 -8.02
CA LYS A 152 16.92 -2.73 -9.23
C LYS A 152 15.45 -3.06 -9.00
N HIS A 153 15.11 -3.69 -7.88
CA HIS A 153 13.73 -4.03 -7.56
C HIS A 153 12.96 -2.83 -6.99
N PHE A 154 13.65 -1.90 -6.35
CA PHE A 154 13.07 -0.60 -5.98
C PHE A 154 12.59 0.14 -7.23
N ASP A 155 13.47 0.33 -8.23
CA ASP A 155 13.14 1.01 -9.48
C ASP A 155 11.99 0.31 -10.22
N LEU A 156 12.00 -1.03 -10.27
CA LEU A 156 10.91 -1.80 -10.85
C LEU A 156 9.55 -1.48 -10.20
N ILE A 157 9.49 -1.44 -8.87
CA ILE A 157 8.25 -1.13 -8.15
C ILE A 157 7.81 0.32 -8.40
N ILE A 158 8.76 1.26 -8.43
CA ILE A 158 8.48 2.67 -8.77
C ILE A 158 7.89 2.80 -10.18
N GLU A 159 8.49 2.15 -11.19
CA GLU A 159 7.97 2.14 -12.56
C GLU A 159 6.55 1.57 -12.63
N MET A 160 6.30 0.47 -11.93
CA MET A 160 4.97 -0.14 -11.87
C MET A 160 3.93 0.77 -11.22
N ILE A 161 4.27 1.39 -10.08
CA ILE A 161 3.39 2.34 -9.39
C ILE A 161 3.06 3.51 -10.32
N THR A 162 4.07 4.08 -10.98
CA THR A 162 3.91 5.18 -11.93
C THR A 162 3.00 4.81 -13.10
N SER A 163 3.17 3.62 -13.65
CA SER A 163 2.35 3.14 -14.78
C SER A 163 0.88 2.90 -14.44
N MET A 164 0.55 2.75 -13.16
CA MET A 164 -0.82 2.52 -12.68
C MET A 164 -1.51 3.81 -12.19
N LYS A 165 -0.82 4.96 -12.23
CA LYS A 165 -1.23 6.20 -11.59
C LYS A 165 -2.61 6.70 -12.08
N ASP A 166 -2.83 6.73 -13.39
CA ASP A 166 -3.91 7.51 -14.01
C ASP A 166 -5.32 7.13 -13.53
N ASP A 167 -5.53 5.85 -13.27
CA ASP A 167 -6.85 5.31 -12.89
C ASP A 167 -7.00 4.97 -11.40
N LYS A 168 -5.98 5.22 -10.59
CA LYS A 168 -5.94 4.77 -9.19
C LYS A 168 -5.72 5.92 -8.22
N ILE A 169 -6.09 5.67 -6.96
CA ILE A 169 -5.63 6.43 -5.81
C ILE A 169 -4.48 5.62 -5.21
N ILE A 170 -3.28 6.18 -5.14
CA ILE A 170 -2.12 5.46 -4.61
C ILE A 170 -1.58 6.22 -3.40
N VAL A 171 -1.53 5.55 -2.24
CA VAL A 171 -1.00 6.12 -1.01
C VAL A 171 0.12 5.24 -0.49
N ILE A 172 1.30 5.80 -0.38
CA ILE A 172 2.52 5.11 0.05
C ILE A 172 2.96 5.71 1.38
N ALA A 173 2.99 4.89 2.42
CA ALA A 173 3.61 5.25 3.68
C ALA A 173 5.05 4.74 3.68
N ALA A 174 6.00 5.64 3.82
CA ALA A 174 7.41 5.27 3.87
C ALA A 174 8.21 6.26 4.74
N HIS A 175 9.38 5.81 5.20
CA HIS A 175 10.35 6.66 5.88
C HIS A 175 11.66 6.66 5.10
N GLY A 176 12.42 7.74 5.19
CA GLY A 176 13.76 7.84 4.58
C GLY A 176 13.78 7.91 3.05
N ILE A 177 12.63 8.10 2.40
CA ILE A 177 12.56 8.37 0.96
C ILE A 177 12.81 9.86 0.74
N ASP A 178 13.80 10.17 -0.07
CA ASP A 178 13.96 11.52 -0.59
C ASP A 178 13.01 11.71 -1.80
N ALA A 179 11.87 12.33 -1.56
CA ALA A 179 10.87 12.57 -2.59
C ALA A 179 11.41 13.40 -3.77
N LYS A 180 12.50 14.16 -3.58
CA LYS A 180 13.14 14.94 -4.65
C LYS A 180 13.91 14.06 -5.64
N GLN A 181 14.38 12.90 -5.20
CA GLN A 181 15.03 11.92 -6.08
C GLN A 181 14.01 11.13 -6.92
N TYR A 182 12.77 11.07 -6.46
CA TYR A 182 11.71 10.29 -7.09
C TYR A 182 10.48 11.18 -7.37
N PRO A 183 10.46 11.90 -8.50
CA PRO A 183 9.39 12.87 -8.84
C PRO A 183 8.08 12.15 -9.29
N ILE A 184 7.73 11.07 -8.63
CA ILE A 184 6.49 10.32 -8.88
C ILE A 184 5.34 10.76 -7.98
N PHE A 185 5.67 11.39 -6.84
CA PHE A 185 4.70 11.81 -5.85
C PHE A 185 4.07 13.15 -6.25
N ASP A 186 2.75 13.22 -6.27
CA ASP A 186 2.01 14.47 -6.53
C ASP A 186 1.83 15.28 -5.25
N GLN A 187 1.81 14.59 -4.10
CA GLN A 187 1.65 15.22 -2.81
C GLN A 187 2.44 14.48 -1.73
N ILE A 188 3.12 15.24 -0.89
CA ILE A 188 3.86 14.75 0.27
C ILE A 188 3.14 15.22 1.53
N ILE A 189 2.75 14.27 2.36
CA ILE A 189 2.01 14.49 3.60
C ILE A 189 2.91 14.07 4.76
N THR A 190 3.34 15.05 5.57
CA THR A 190 4.17 14.79 6.75
C THR A 190 3.31 14.60 7.99
N MET A 191 3.51 13.48 8.66
CA MET A 191 2.81 13.11 9.89
C MET A 191 3.75 13.07 11.08
N GLU A 192 3.32 13.64 12.19
CA GLU A 192 3.99 13.52 13.48
C GLU A 192 2.98 13.33 14.61
N ASN A 193 3.20 12.34 15.49
CA ASN A 193 2.36 12.09 16.67
C ASN A 193 0.84 12.03 16.38
N GLY A 194 0.47 11.49 15.23
CA GLY A 194 -0.94 11.32 14.84
C GLY A 194 -1.60 12.55 14.21
N VAL A 195 -0.87 13.64 14.00
CA VAL A 195 -1.35 14.86 13.33
C VAL A 195 -0.67 15.06 11.97
N ILE A 196 -1.30 15.83 11.09
CA ILE A 196 -0.68 16.28 9.85
C ILE A 196 0.06 17.58 10.15
N GLU A 197 1.37 17.59 9.97
CA GLU A 197 2.20 18.79 10.14
C GLU A 197 2.27 19.62 8.87
N ASN A 198 2.39 18.95 7.74
CA ASN A 198 2.57 19.63 6.45
C ASN A 198 1.98 18.81 5.32
N VAL A 199 1.52 19.52 4.28
CA VAL A 199 1.07 18.95 2.99
C VAL A 199 1.69 19.78 1.88
N GLU A 200 2.58 19.17 1.13
CA GLU A 200 3.26 19.80 -0.03
C GLU A 200 2.78 19.16 -1.32
N SER A 201 2.38 19.96 -2.29
CA SER A 201 2.18 19.50 -3.67
C SER A 201 3.49 19.62 -4.43
N THR A 202 3.88 18.58 -5.14
CA THR A 202 5.03 18.59 -6.04
C THR A 202 4.53 19.04 -7.42
N GLU A 203 5.07 20.15 -7.93
CA GLU A 203 4.81 20.63 -9.30
C GLU A 203 5.50 19.75 -10.35
#